data_c2f8b1b3f4e606856a71ef952b68c7bb
#
_entry.id   c2f8b1b3f4e606856a71ef952b68c7bb
#
_cell.length_a   1.000
_cell.length_b   1.000
_cell.length_c   1.000
_cell.angle_alpha   90.00
_cell.angle_beta   90.00
_cell.angle_gamma   90.00
#
_symmetry.space_group_name_H-M   'P 1'
#
loop_
_entity.id
_entity.type
_entity.pdbx_description
1 polymer ?
#
loop_
_entity_poly.entity_id
_entity_poly.type
_entity_poly.pdbx_seq_one_letter_code
_entity_poly.pdbx_strand_id
1 'polypeptide(L)'
;ILSEKAQQGELIEELSTLGDTIITEIYEAWRTGEIYLLDQESSSQLLQFTTSQQWALIKNGEVINLTEAEVEKAKKMRPARALRKQMKRIIDTLGLKAADASLRIDSAIKLGRSQKLEFIPSLEARLLIEPAKEVQLALKEALAISQLANGNEAEVMDAVRSLADLKSVASRAFLQTVLALL
;
A
#
# COMPACT_ATOMS: atom_id res chain seq x y z
N ILE A 1 7.84 -5.02 14.87
CA ILE A 1 6.64 -5.19 15.72
C ILE A 1 7.00 -5.04 17.21
N LEU A 2 8.09 -5.67 17.67
CA LEU A 2 8.51 -5.63 19.09
C LEU A 2 9.33 -4.39 19.47
N SER A 3 9.69 -3.53 18.51
CA SER A 3 10.39 -2.28 18.76
C SER A 3 9.50 -1.25 19.49
N GLU A 4 10.13 -0.22 20.06
CA GLU A 4 9.40 0.87 20.69
C GLU A 4 8.43 1.54 19.70
N LYS A 5 7.25 1.95 20.18
CA LYS A 5 6.19 2.53 19.32
C LYS A 5 6.67 3.73 18.50
N ALA A 6 7.60 4.52 19.03
CA ALA A 6 8.17 5.67 18.34
C ALA A 6 9.01 5.27 17.10
N GLN A 7 9.69 4.12 17.15
CA GLN A 7 10.57 3.63 16.10
C GLN A 7 9.84 2.79 15.05
N GLN A 8 8.64 2.28 15.36
CA GLN A 8 7.91 1.38 14.45
C GLN A 8 7.63 2.00 13.08
N GLY A 9 7.36 3.30 13.04
CA GLY A 9 7.08 4.01 11.79
C GLY A 9 8.29 4.07 10.86
N GLU A 10 9.47 4.40 11.40
CA GLU A 10 10.72 4.48 10.65
C GLU A 10 11.13 3.10 10.12
N LEU A 11 11.05 2.08 10.96
CA LEU A 11 11.37 0.70 10.58
C LEU A 11 10.45 0.15 9.48
N ILE A 12 9.16 0.52 9.50
CA ILE A 12 8.20 0.13 8.45
C ILE A 12 8.58 0.77 7.11
N GLU A 13 8.96 2.06 7.08
CA GLU A 13 9.43 2.72 5.86
C GLU A 13 10.74 2.08 5.36
N GLU A 14 11.70 1.84 6.24
CA GLU A 14 12.97 1.22 5.89
C GLU A 14 12.76 -0.18 5.28
N LEU A 15 11.99 -1.04 5.93
CA LEU A 15 11.67 -2.38 5.42
C LEU A 15 10.97 -2.33 4.06
N SER A 16 10.13 -1.32 3.81
CA SER A 16 9.43 -1.17 2.53
C SER A 16 10.37 -0.92 1.35
N THR A 17 11.60 -0.44 1.63
CA THR A 17 12.60 -0.22 0.58
C THR A 17 13.20 -1.53 0.04
N LEU A 18 13.14 -2.62 0.80
CA LEU A 18 13.66 -3.92 0.41
C LEU A 18 12.86 -4.57 -0.72
N GLY A 19 11.60 -4.14 -0.94
CA GLY A 19 10.78 -4.58 -2.06
C GLY A 19 10.31 -6.05 -1.99
N ASP A 20 10.45 -6.70 -0.84
CA ASP A 20 10.05 -8.09 -0.64
C ASP A 20 8.53 -8.21 -0.48
N THR A 21 7.92 -9.14 -1.22
CA THR A 21 6.48 -9.41 -1.17
C THR A 21 6.01 -9.90 0.21
N ILE A 22 6.87 -10.59 0.94
CA ILE A 22 6.58 -11.08 2.30
C ILE A 22 6.32 -9.92 3.27
N ILE A 23 6.95 -8.76 3.04
CA ILE A 23 6.72 -7.55 3.85
C ILE A 23 5.29 -7.07 3.68
N THR A 24 4.75 -7.13 2.46
CA THR A 24 3.36 -6.76 2.18
C THR A 24 2.38 -7.66 2.93
N GLU A 25 2.64 -8.97 2.91
CA GLU A 25 1.81 -9.95 3.61
C GLU A 25 1.83 -9.74 5.12
N ILE A 26 3.02 -9.52 5.70
CA ILE A 26 3.18 -9.24 7.13
C ILE A 26 2.48 -7.92 7.52
N TYR A 27 2.60 -6.86 6.70
CA TYR A 27 1.95 -5.59 6.99
C TYR A 27 0.43 -5.69 6.91
N GLU A 28 -0.10 -6.44 5.94
CA GLU A 28 -1.53 -6.68 5.83
C GLU A 28 -2.04 -7.49 7.04
N ALA A 29 -1.37 -8.58 7.38
CA ALA A 29 -1.70 -9.40 8.54
C ALA A 29 -1.65 -8.59 9.85
N TRP A 30 -0.64 -7.73 10.01
CA TRP A 30 -0.55 -6.89 11.19
C TRP A 30 -1.65 -5.82 11.22
N ARG A 31 -1.93 -5.20 10.09
CA ARG A 31 -2.97 -4.18 9.94
C ARG A 31 -4.37 -4.73 10.22
N THR A 32 -4.66 -5.95 9.78
CA THR A 32 -5.93 -6.66 9.99
C THR A 32 -6.03 -7.30 11.39
N GLY A 33 -4.89 -7.40 12.10
CA GLY A 33 -4.82 -7.93 13.45
C GLY A 33 -4.73 -9.46 13.48
N GLU A 34 -4.06 -10.05 12.50
CA GLU A 34 -3.79 -11.48 12.41
C GLU A 34 -2.43 -11.85 12.98
N ILE A 35 -1.71 -10.87 13.58
CA ILE A 35 -0.43 -11.10 14.26
C ILE A 35 -0.62 -11.17 15.76
N TYR A 36 0.03 -12.15 16.36
CA TYR A 36 -0.03 -12.44 17.78
C TYR A 36 1.38 -12.59 18.37
N LEU A 37 1.52 -12.23 19.63
CA LEU A 37 2.71 -12.46 20.43
C LEU A 37 2.40 -13.59 21.41
N LEU A 38 3.18 -14.66 21.35
CA LEU A 38 3.18 -15.72 22.32
C LEU A 38 4.44 -15.61 23.17
N ASP A 39 4.27 -15.19 24.43
CA ASP A 39 5.34 -15.14 25.42
C ASP A 39 5.47 -16.51 26.10
N GLN A 40 6.62 -17.15 25.94
CA GLN A 40 7.03 -18.37 26.64
C GLN A 40 8.16 -18.04 27.61
N GLU A 41 8.37 -18.87 28.63
CA GLU A 41 9.34 -18.60 29.73
C GLU A 41 10.76 -18.22 29.26
N SER A 42 11.19 -18.71 28.11
CA SER A 42 12.55 -18.49 27.57
C SER A 42 12.58 -17.72 26.25
N SER A 43 11.45 -17.45 25.61
CA SER A 43 11.41 -16.73 24.32
C SER A 43 10.03 -16.18 23.98
N SER A 44 9.99 -15.05 23.29
CA SER A 44 8.78 -14.51 22.69
C SER A 44 8.72 -14.86 21.20
N GLN A 45 7.60 -15.36 20.73
CA GLN A 45 7.38 -15.72 19.33
C GLN A 45 6.30 -14.84 18.70
N LEU A 46 6.56 -14.34 17.49
CA LEU A 46 5.56 -13.69 16.68
C LEU A 46 4.91 -14.72 15.75
N LEU A 47 3.59 -14.77 15.83
CA LEU A 47 2.75 -15.73 15.12
C LEU A 47 1.80 -14.97 14.20
N GLN A 48 1.49 -15.57 13.06
CA GLN A 48 0.41 -15.16 12.18
C GLN A 48 -0.69 -16.22 12.21
N PHE A 49 -1.93 -15.80 12.36
CA PHE A 49 -3.08 -16.65 12.10
C PHE A 49 -3.48 -16.48 10.63
N THR A 50 -3.24 -17.51 9.84
CA THR A 50 -3.37 -17.47 8.39
C THR A 50 -4.82 -17.59 7.93
N THR A 51 -5.10 -17.23 6.67
CA THR A 51 -6.42 -17.43 6.03
C THR A 51 -6.84 -18.90 5.95
N SER A 52 -5.87 -19.82 5.99
CA SER A 52 -6.11 -21.27 6.08
C SER A 52 -6.44 -21.76 7.49
N GLN A 53 -6.67 -20.83 8.43
CA GLN A 53 -6.95 -21.13 9.85
C GLN A 53 -5.83 -21.90 10.56
N GLN A 54 -4.59 -21.60 10.21
CA GLN A 54 -3.39 -22.21 10.79
C GLN A 54 -2.54 -21.15 11.47
N TRP A 55 -1.76 -21.58 12.46
CA TRP A 55 -0.74 -20.74 13.09
C TRP A 55 0.59 -20.93 12.39
N ALA A 56 1.25 -19.84 12.04
CA ALA A 56 2.57 -19.86 11.42
C ALA A 56 3.53 -18.90 12.14
N LEU A 57 4.80 -19.30 12.25
CA LEU A 57 5.88 -18.45 12.75
C LEU A 57 6.21 -17.38 11.70
N ILE A 58 6.20 -16.11 12.08
CA ILE A 58 6.52 -15.00 11.15
C ILE A 58 7.97 -15.09 10.64
N LYS A 59 8.89 -15.58 11.48
CA LYS A 59 10.33 -15.61 11.15
C LYS A 59 10.69 -16.49 9.94
N ASN A 60 9.90 -17.53 9.67
CA ASN A 60 10.22 -18.53 8.61
C ASN A 60 8.99 -19.12 7.91
N GLY A 61 7.77 -18.70 8.27
CA GLY A 61 6.54 -19.22 7.69
C GLY A 61 6.17 -20.66 8.12
N GLU A 62 6.90 -21.25 9.06
CA GLU A 62 6.65 -22.61 9.53
C GLU A 62 5.29 -22.72 10.22
N VAL A 63 4.46 -23.63 9.74
CA VAL A 63 3.15 -23.91 10.36
C VAL A 63 3.37 -24.72 11.64
N ILE A 64 2.76 -24.25 12.72
CA ILE A 64 2.85 -24.85 14.04
C ILE A 64 1.46 -25.17 14.59
N ASN A 65 1.39 -26.17 15.45
CA ASN A 65 0.18 -26.48 16.20
C ASN A 65 0.31 -25.93 17.63
N LEU A 66 -0.62 -25.07 18.02
CA LEU A 66 -0.71 -24.55 19.38
C LEU A 66 -1.72 -25.37 20.19
N THR A 67 -1.40 -25.59 21.44
CA THR A 67 -2.36 -26.12 22.42
C THR A 67 -3.40 -25.03 22.77
N GLU A 68 -4.55 -25.42 23.29
CA GLU A 68 -5.58 -24.46 23.73
C GLU A 68 -5.02 -23.44 24.72
N ALA A 69 -4.19 -23.89 25.65
CA ALA A 69 -3.55 -23.03 26.65
C ALA A 69 -2.57 -22.01 26.04
N GLU A 70 -1.90 -22.35 24.94
CA GLU A 70 -1.03 -21.44 24.20
C GLU A 70 -1.84 -20.43 23.39
N VAL A 71 -2.93 -20.86 22.77
CA VAL A 71 -3.86 -19.97 22.06
C VAL A 71 -4.45 -18.92 23.00
N GLU A 72 -4.84 -19.31 24.22
CA GLU A 72 -5.33 -18.36 25.24
C GLU A 72 -4.27 -17.35 25.69
N LYS A 73 -3.00 -17.76 25.71
CA LYS A 73 -1.86 -16.87 26.07
C LYS A 73 -1.43 -15.98 24.93
N ALA A 74 -1.77 -16.30 23.68
CA ALA A 74 -1.38 -15.53 22.50
C ALA A 74 -2.06 -14.15 22.50
N LYS A 75 -1.25 -13.10 22.66
CA LYS A 75 -1.74 -11.71 22.72
C LYS A 75 -1.80 -11.11 21.32
N LYS A 76 -2.97 -10.67 20.91
CA LYS A 76 -3.17 -10.00 19.64
C LYS A 76 -2.40 -8.68 19.57
N MET A 77 -1.53 -8.55 18.56
CA MET A 77 -0.71 -7.37 18.34
C MET A 77 -1.47 -6.37 17.45
N ARG A 78 -2.00 -5.30 18.05
CA ARG A 78 -2.75 -4.27 17.33
C ARG A 78 -1.88 -3.03 17.08
N PRO A 79 -1.63 -2.64 15.82
CA PRO A 79 -0.88 -1.42 15.53
C PRO A 79 -1.73 -0.18 15.83
N ALA A 80 -1.07 0.91 16.21
CA ALA A 80 -1.71 2.22 16.37
C ALA A 80 -2.37 2.66 15.05
N ARG A 81 -3.40 3.54 15.13
CA ARG A 81 -4.13 4.02 13.94
C ARG A 81 -3.23 4.68 12.91
N ALA A 82 -2.26 5.48 13.35
CA ALA A 82 -1.29 6.13 12.45
C ALA A 82 -0.46 5.09 11.70
N LEU A 83 0.04 4.08 12.41
CA LEU A 83 0.83 3.00 11.83
C LEU A 83 0.02 2.17 10.82
N ARG A 84 -1.26 1.89 11.10
CA ARG A 84 -2.16 1.23 10.13
C ARG A 84 -2.34 2.02 8.84
N LYS A 85 -2.44 3.35 8.94
CA LYS A 85 -2.51 4.23 7.76
C LYS A 85 -1.21 4.18 6.95
N GLN A 86 -0.07 4.23 7.64
CA GLN A 86 1.25 4.17 7.01
C GLN A 86 1.47 2.84 6.29
N MET A 87 1.20 1.70 6.96
CA MET A 87 1.26 0.38 6.33
C MET A 87 0.35 0.29 5.09
N LYS A 88 -0.88 0.80 5.19
CA LYS A 88 -1.80 0.82 4.05
C LYS A 88 -1.23 1.61 2.87
N ARG A 89 -0.68 2.81 3.13
CA ARG A 89 -0.03 3.62 2.09
C ARG A 89 1.10 2.86 1.41
N ILE A 90 1.97 2.23 2.20
CA ILE A 90 3.08 1.43 1.69
C ILE A 90 2.56 0.27 0.83
N ILE A 91 1.60 -0.51 1.31
CA ILE A 91 0.99 -1.62 0.56
C ILE A 91 0.40 -1.12 -0.76
N ASP A 92 -0.35 -0.01 -0.73
CA ASP A 92 -0.98 0.55 -1.93
C ASP A 92 0.07 1.00 -2.97
N THR A 93 1.25 1.47 -2.55
CA THR A 93 2.32 1.94 -3.44
C THR A 93 3.31 0.87 -3.87
N LEU A 94 3.41 -0.25 -3.16
CA LEU A 94 4.35 -1.34 -3.50
C LEU A 94 4.08 -1.93 -4.87
N GLY A 95 2.84 -2.01 -5.29
CA GLY A 95 2.48 -2.48 -6.63
C GLY A 95 3.10 -1.67 -7.77
N LEU A 96 3.47 -0.39 -7.53
CA LEU A 96 4.21 0.41 -8.51
C LEU A 96 5.65 -0.11 -8.74
N LYS A 97 6.18 -0.92 -7.85
CA LYS A 97 7.52 -1.52 -7.92
C LYS A 97 7.49 -2.96 -8.44
N ALA A 98 6.32 -3.52 -8.72
CA ALA A 98 6.18 -4.90 -9.20
C ALA A 98 7.02 -5.14 -10.47
N ALA A 99 7.59 -6.33 -10.61
CA ALA A 99 8.32 -6.73 -11.82
C ALA A 99 7.40 -6.77 -13.05
N ASP A 100 6.16 -7.24 -12.85
CA ASP A 100 5.13 -7.31 -13.88
C ASP A 100 4.56 -5.92 -14.22
N ALA A 101 4.55 -5.57 -15.51
CA ALA A 101 4.03 -4.29 -16.00
C ALA A 101 2.52 -4.15 -15.76
N SER A 102 1.75 -5.22 -15.85
CA SER A 102 0.29 -5.18 -15.64
C SER A 102 -0.05 -4.84 -14.19
N LEU A 103 0.69 -5.39 -13.22
CA LEU A 103 0.52 -5.03 -11.80
C LEU A 103 0.88 -3.57 -11.52
N ARG A 104 1.88 -3.03 -12.22
CA ARG A 104 2.22 -1.60 -12.11
C ARG A 104 1.13 -0.69 -12.69
N ILE A 105 0.55 -1.08 -13.84
CA ILE A 105 -0.60 -0.38 -14.44
C ILE A 105 -1.79 -0.37 -13.48
N ASP A 106 -2.18 -1.54 -12.96
CA ASP A 106 -3.31 -1.66 -12.04
C ASP A 106 -3.12 -0.81 -10.78
N SER A 107 -1.89 -0.79 -10.26
CA SER A 107 -1.53 0.03 -9.11
C SER A 107 -1.62 1.53 -9.44
N ALA A 108 -1.10 1.97 -10.58
CA ALA A 108 -1.20 3.37 -11.03
C ALA A 108 -2.66 3.80 -11.16
N ILE A 109 -3.50 3.00 -11.83
CA ILE A 109 -4.93 3.25 -11.99
C ILE A 109 -5.63 3.35 -10.63
N LYS A 110 -5.38 2.41 -9.72
CA LYS A 110 -5.96 2.39 -8.37
C LYS A 110 -5.60 3.65 -7.59
N LEU A 111 -4.33 4.04 -7.60
CA LEU A 111 -3.83 5.21 -6.89
C LEU A 111 -4.40 6.51 -7.48
N GLY A 112 -4.40 6.67 -8.80
CA GLY A 112 -4.97 7.83 -9.48
C GLY A 112 -6.45 8.01 -9.18
N ARG A 113 -7.24 6.94 -9.29
CA ARG A 113 -8.69 6.96 -8.96
C ARG A 113 -9.00 7.30 -7.52
N SER A 114 -8.06 7.04 -6.59
CA SER A 114 -8.24 7.42 -5.19
C SER A 114 -8.15 8.94 -4.95
N GLN A 115 -7.56 9.68 -5.90
CA GLN A 115 -7.35 11.14 -5.88
C GLN A 115 -6.70 11.66 -4.60
N LYS A 116 -5.85 10.86 -3.95
CA LYS A 116 -5.19 11.24 -2.70
C LYS A 116 -3.85 11.90 -2.97
N LEU A 117 -3.66 13.10 -2.42
CA LEU A 117 -2.39 13.85 -2.49
C LEU A 117 -1.17 13.03 -2.06
N GLU A 118 -1.34 12.18 -1.06
CA GLU A 118 -0.26 11.37 -0.50
C GLU A 118 0.39 10.40 -1.50
N PHE A 119 -0.28 10.09 -2.63
CA PHE A 119 0.23 9.19 -3.64
C PHE A 119 0.93 9.88 -4.82
N ILE A 120 0.72 11.17 -5.02
CA ILE A 120 1.33 11.93 -6.12
C ILE A 120 2.86 11.75 -6.16
N PRO A 121 3.61 11.94 -5.05
CA PRO A 121 5.07 11.76 -5.07
C PRO A 121 5.51 10.35 -5.50
N SER A 122 4.76 9.31 -5.13
CA SER A 122 5.09 7.94 -5.52
C SER A 122 4.83 7.67 -6.99
N LEU A 123 3.76 8.24 -7.56
CA LEU A 123 3.44 8.15 -8.99
C LEU A 123 4.48 8.91 -9.83
N GLU A 124 4.88 10.11 -9.41
CA GLU A 124 5.93 10.91 -10.07
C GLU A 124 7.28 10.20 -10.04
N ALA A 125 7.71 9.73 -8.87
CA ALA A 125 8.96 9.01 -8.72
C ALA A 125 9.00 7.76 -9.61
N ARG A 126 7.89 7.03 -9.72
CA ARG A 126 7.81 5.88 -10.62
C ARG A 126 7.88 6.29 -12.09
N LEU A 127 7.17 7.34 -12.48
CA LEU A 127 7.17 7.82 -13.86
C LEU A 127 8.56 8.20 -14.36
N LEU A 128 9.42 8.76 -13.51
CA LEU A 128 10.79 9.14 -13.84
C LEU A 128 11.67 7.96 -14.26
N ILE A 129 11.41 6.76 -13.74
CA ILE A 129 12.26 5.59 -13.93
C ILE A 129 11.55 4.44 -14.69
N GLU A 130 10.28 4.63 -15.09
CA GLU A 130 9.50 3.58 -15.75
C GLU A 130 9.94 3.37 -17.21
N PRO A 131 10.43 2.17 -17.61
CA PRO A 131 10.86 1.91 -18.96
C PRO A 131 9.70 1.55 -19.92
N ALA A 132 8.59 0.99 -19.41
CA ALA A 132 7.49 0.52 -20.24
C ALA A 132 6.53 1.66 -20.59
N LYS A 133 6.30 1.90 -21.88
CA LYS A 133 5.46 3.01 -22.36
C LYS A 133 4.02 2.93 -21.90
N GLU A 134 3.44 1.74 -21.87
CA GLU A 134 2.08 1.49 -21.40
C GLU A 134 1.91 1.83 -19.91
N VAL A 135 2.91 1.55 -19.09
CA VAL A 135 2.93 1.94 -17.67
C VAL A 135 3.11 3.45 -17.52
N GLN A 136 3.99 4.07 -18.34
CA GLN A 136 4.14 5.53 -18.35
C GLN A 136 2.82 6.24 -18.67
N LEU A 137 2.03 5.71 -19.63
CA LEU A 137 0.71 6.25 -19.97
C LEU A 137 -0.26 6.15 -18.79
N ALA A 138 -0.31 4.99 -18.14
CA ALA A 138 -1.14 4.79 -16.95
C ALA A 138 -0.73 5.69 -15.77
N LEU A 139 0.57 5.91 -15.57
CA LEU A 139 1.07 6.82 -14.54
C LEU A 139 0.72 8.29 -14.82
N LYS A 140 0.85 8.74 -16.10
CA LYS A 140 0.45 10.08 -16.52
C LYS A 140 -1.05 10.31 -16.34
N GLU A 141 -1.87 9.32 -16.71
CA GLU A 141 -3.32 9.35 -16.48
C GLU A 141 -3.65 9.43 -14.99
N ALA A 142 -3.00 8.61 -14.17
CA ALA A 142 -3.19 8.60 -12.72
C ALA A 142 -2.82 9.94 -12.06
N LEU A 143 -1.72 10.55 -12.47
CA LEU A 143 -1.29 11.87 -12.02
C LEU A 143 -2.30 12.95 -12.41
N ALA A 144 -2.73 12.98 -13.69
CA ALA A 144 -3.71 13.94 -14.16
C ALA A 144 -5.06 13.80 -13.42
N ILE A 145 -5.56 12.57 -13.21
CA ILE A 145 -6.77 12.34 -12.41
C ILE A 145 -6.61 12.85 -10.96
N SER A 146 -5.44 12.64 -10.35
CA SER A 146 -5.16 13.14 -9.00
C SER A 146 -5.11 14.67 -8.94
N GLN A 147 -4.56 15.31 -9.96
CA GLN A 147 -4.48 16.77 -10.08
C GLN A 147 -5.84 17.42 -10.30
N LEU A 148 -6.78 16.78 -11.00
CA LEU A 148 -8.15 17.28 -11.15
C LEU A 148 -8.84 17.56 -9.80
N ALA A 149 -8.52 16.78 -8.77
CA ALA A 149 -9.14 16.93 -7.45
C ALA A 149 -8.37 17.82 -6.48
N ASN A 150 -7.06 17.99 -6.72
CA ASN A 150 -6.14 18.55 -5.72
C ASN A 150 -5.28 19.69 -6.26
N GLY A 151 -5.27 19.91 -7.58
CA GLY A 151 -4.47 20.95 -8.22
C GLY A 151 -5.05 22.36 -8.04
N ASN A 152 -4.18 23.36 -8.19
CA ASN A 152 -4.64 24.73 -8.42
C ASN A 152 -5.24 24.83 -9.85
N GLU A 153 -5.81 26.00 -10.20
CA GLU A 153 -6.49 26.20 -11.48
C GLU A 153 -5.60 25.88 -12.69
N ALA A 154 -4.32 26.25 -12.67
CA ALA A 154 -3.38 25.97 -13.75
C ALA A 154 -3.10 24.46 -13.87
N GLU A 155 -2.86 23.78 -12.73
CA GLU A 155 -2.63 22.34 -12.67
C GLU A 155 -3.86 21.55 -13.13
N VAL A 156 -5.07 21.99 -12.78
CA VAL A 156 -6.32 21.38 -13.25
C VAL A 156 -6.46 21.53 -14.77
N MET A 157 -6.16 22.70 -15.31
CA MET A 157 -6.19 22.92 -16.76
C MET A 157 -5.19 22.06 -17.51
N ASP A 158 -3.97 21.90 -16.98
CA ASP A 158 -2.95 21.02 -17.54
C ASP A 158 -3.34 19.54 -17.44
N ALA A 159 -3.97 19.15 -16.33
CA ALA A 159 -4.53 17.80 -16.16
C ALA A 159 -5.63 17.51 -17.20
N VAL A 160 -6.53 18.45 -17.44
CA VAL A 160 -7.58 18.33 -18.47
C VAL A 160 -6.96 18.13 -19.87
N ARG A 161 -5.96 18.94 -20.23
CA ARG A 161 -5.24 18.81 -21.51
C ARG A 161 -4.55 17.44 -21.62
N SER A 162 -3.84 17.02 -20.57
CA SER A 162 -3.16 15.73 -20.52
C SER A 162 -4.11 14.56 -20.72
N LEU A 163 -5.29 14.59 -20.09
CA LEU A 163 -6.30 13.54 -20.23
C LEU A 163 -6.95 13.54 -21.62
N ALA A 164 -7.10 14.71 -22.25
CA ALA A 164 -7.58 14.81 -23.61
C ALA A 164 -6.56 14.23 -24.61
N ASP A 165 -5.27 14.55 -24.46
CA ASP A 165 -4.19 14.02 -25.30
C ASP A 165 -4.04 12.51 -25.17
N LEU A 166 -4.20 11.99 -23.95
CA LEU A 166 -4.22 10.55 -23.67
C LEU A 166 -5.49 9.84 -24.17
N LYS A 167 -6.51 10.58 -24.59
CA LYS A 167 -7.85 10.06 -24.97
C LYS A 167 -8.43 9.17 -23.88
N SER A 168 -8.24 9.58 -22.61
CA SER A 168 -8.62 8.79 -21.44
C SER A 168 -10.13 8.66 -21.33
N VAL A 169 -10.63 7.45 -21.54
CA VAL A 169 -12.07 7.12 -21.31
C VAL A 169 -12.35 7.01 -19.82
N ALA A 170 -11.38 6.50 -19.05
CA ALA A 170 -11.52 6.30 -17.61
C ALA A 170 -11.64 7.63 -16.82
N SER A 171 -11.12 8.74 -17.39
CA SER A 171 -11.20 10.05 -16.75
C SER A 171 -12.56 10.75 -16.89
N ARG A 172 -13.47 10.23 -17.74
CA ARG A 172 -14.74 10.90 -18.08
C ARG A 172 -15.56 11.33 -16.87
N ALA A 173 -15.72 10.44 -15.90
CA ALA A 173 -16.48 10.74 -14.68
C ALA A 173 -15.83 11.87 -13.85
N PHE A 174 -14.51 11.89 -13.78
CA PHE A 174 -13.74 12.93 -13.05
C PHE A 174 -13.85 14.28 -13.75
N LEU A 175 -13.74 14.32 -15.08
CA LEU A 175 -13.92 15.54 -15.88
C LEU A 175 -15.34 16.11 -15.77
N GLN A 176 -16.37 15.25 -15.74
CA GLN A 176 -17.75 15.69 -15.50
C GLN A 176 -17.91 16.34 -14.12
N THR A 177 -17.23 15.83 -13.09
CA THR A 177 -17.27 16.45 -11.76
C THR A 177 -16.64 17.84 -11.77
N VAL A 178 -15.49 18.01 -12.44
CA VAL A 178 -14.85 19.32 -12.57
C VAL A 178 -15.73 20.31 -13.31
N LEU A 179 -16.35 19.90 -14.43
CA LEU A 179 -17.28 20.75 -15.20
C LEU A 179 -18.51 21.19 -14.40
N ALA A 180 -18.97 20.39 -13.45
CA ALA A 180 -20.12 20.73 -12.61
C ALA A 180 -19.77 21.75 -11.50
N LEU A 181 -18.49 22.01 -11.27
CA LEU A 181 -18.00 22.97 -10.27
C LEU A 181 -17.61 24.34 -10.87
N LEU A 182 -17.58 24.44 -12.21
CA LEU A 182 -17.36 25.70 -12.97
C LEU A 182 -18.67 26.40 -13.26
#